data_7cbc99fc14f1d085f60021b3a9e956df
#
_entry.id   7cbc99fc14f1d085f60021b3a9e956df
#
_cell.length_a   1.000
_cell.length_b   1.000
_cell.length_c   1.000
_cell.angle_alpha   90.00
_cell.angle_beta   90.00
_cell.angle_gamma   90.00
#
_symmetry.space_group_name_H-M   'P 1'
#
loop_
_entity.id
_entity.type
_entity.pdbx_description
1 polymer ?
#
loop_
_entity_poly.entity_id
_entity_poly.type
_entity_poly.pdbx_seq_one_letter_code
_entity_poly.pdbx_strand_id
1 'polypeptide(L)'
;SDVCSSDLNENITNIKVVGVGGGGGNAVNRMVTSGLRGVEFISMNTDQQALYASKATQKVQLGAKLTKGRGAGANPEIGQRSAEESRDEIAAALKGAQMAFITAGMGGGTGTGAAPVVAEVAKELGILTVGIVTKPFAFEGKRKLNIAEIGIEGLLDRVDSLIVIPNERLKL
;
A
#
# COMPACT_ATOMS: atom_id res chain seq x y z
N SER A 1 37.65 11.41 -3.50
CA SER A 1 36.52 11.71 -2.60
C SER A 1 35.27 12.05 -3.37
N ASP A 2 35.34 12.89 -4.40
CA ASP A 2 34.17 13.24 -5.22
C ASP A 2 33.65 12.03 -6.00
N VAL A 3 34.53 11.17 -6.45
CA VAL A 3 34.16 9.94 -7.16
C VAL A 3 33.42 9.01 -6.19
N CYS A 4 33.87 8.91 -4.96
CA CYS A 4 33.21 8.09 -3.95
C CYS A 4 31.81 8.60 -3.60
N SER A 5 31.61 9.91 -3.52
CA SER A 5 30.29 10.46 -3.20
C SER A 5 29.34 10.31 -4.37
N SER A 6 29.79 10.43 -5.63
CA SER A 6 28.93 10.20 -6.76
C SER A 6 28.56 8.72 -6.91
N ASP A 7 29.50 7.81 -6.66
CA ASP A 7 29.23 6.37 -6.66
C ASP A 7 28.23 5.99 -5.55
N LEU A 8 28.36 6.60 -4.38
CA LEU A 8 27.41 6.40 -3.28
C LEU A 8 26.02 6.88 -3.65
N ASN A 9 25.91 8.03 -4.32
CA ASN A 9 24.61 8.55 -4.78
C ASN A 9 23.98 7.66 -5.85
N GLU A 10 24.76 7.11 -6.76
CA GLU A 10 24.27 6.20 -7.79
C GLU A 10 23.83 4.86 -7.20
N ASN A 11 24.42 4.46 -6.08
CA ASN A 11 24.11 3.18 -5.43
C ASN A 11 23.02 3.29 -4.36
N ILE A 12 22.50 4.50 -4.10
CA ILE A 12 21.41 4.68 -3.16
C ILE A 12 20.14 4.03 -3.72
N THR A 13 19.62 3.07 -2.98
CA THR A 13 18.38 2.39 -3.37
C THR A 13 17.20 3.35 -3.25
N ASN A 14 16.46 3.50 -4.32
CA ASN A 14 15.22 4.29 -4.31
C ASN A 14 14.10 3.42 -3.76
N ILE A 15 13.74 3.68 -2.51
CA ILE A 15 12.72 2.92 -1.78
C ILE A 15 11.45 3.75 -1.70
N LYS A 16 10.33 3.15 -2.07
CA LYS A 16 9.01 3.77 -1.92
C LYS A 16 8.17 2.96 -0.94
N VAL A 17 7.50 3.64 -0.04
CA VAL A 17 6.57 3.03 0.91
C VAL A 17 5.17 3.44 0.50
N VAL A 18 4.35 2.47 0.18
CA VAL A 18 3.01 2.67 -0.35
C VAL A 18 1.99 2.22 0.69
N GLY A 19 1.17 3.15 1.15
CA GLY A 19 0.05 2.84 2.03
C GLY A 19 -1.23 2.73 1.22
N VAL A 20 -1.86 1.57 1.24
CA VAL A 20 -3.07 1.29 0.46
C VAL A 20 -4.28 1.22 1.39
N GLY A 21 -5.28 2.03 1.11
CA GLY A 21 -6.50 2.10 1.90
C GLY A 21 -6.31 2.86 3.22
N GLY A 22 -7.30 2.79 4.09
CA GLY A 22 -7.30 3.54 5.36
C GLY A 22 -6.20 3.10 6.32
N GLY A 23 -6.06 1.79 6.53
CA GLY A 23 -5.03 1.25 7.42
C GLY A 23 -3.62 1.51 6.92
N GLY A 24 -3.40 1.33 5.61
CA GLY A 24 -2.11 1.63 4.99
C GLY A 24 -1.77 3.11 5.04
N GLY A 25 -2.76 3.97 4.80
CA GLY A 25 -2.58 5.42 4.90
C GLY A 25 -2.22 5.86 6.32
N ASN A 26 -2.85 5.27 7.32
CA ASN A 26 -2.53 5.56 8.73
C ASN A 26 -1.10 5.10 9.08
N ALA A 27 -0.69 3.95 8.57
CA ALA A 27 0.68 3.47 8.78
C ALA A 27 1.71 4.44 8.17
N VAL A 28 1.47 4.91 6.95
CA VAL A 28 2.33 5.91 6.30
C VAL A 28 2.38 7.20 7.13
N ASN A 29 1.23 7.68 7.60
CA ASN A 29 1.18 8.89 8.43
C ASN A 29 2.04 8.75 9.68
N ARG A 30 2.01 7.59 10.34
CA ARG A 30 2.85 7.34 11.52
C ARG A 30 4.33 7.34 11.18
N MET A 31 4.70 6.75 10.04
CA MET A 31 6.10 6.74 9.58
C MET A 31 6.60 8.15 9.28
N VAL A 32 5.80 8.96 8.60
CA VAL A 32 6.14 10.35 8.31
C VAL A 32 6.31 11.14 9.60
N THR A 33 5.39 10.98 10.54
CA THR A 33 5.42 11.68 11.84
C THR A 33 6.64 11.26 12.67
N SER A 34 7.07 10.00 12.58
CA SER A 34 8.23 9.50 13.31
C SER A 34 9.56 10.03 12.77
N GLY A 35 9.53 10.71 11.62
CA GLY A 35 10.73 11.30 11.03
C GLY A 35 11.55 10.32 10.19
N LEU A 36 10.96 9.20 9.76
CA LEU A 36 11.65 8.27 8.89
C LEU A 36 12.06 8.94 7.58
N ARG A 37 13.34 8.86 7.23
CA ARG A 37 13.92 9.50 6.06
C ARG A 37 14.51 8.47 5.11
N GLY A 38 14.85 8.93 3.90
CA GLY A 38 15.50 8.08 2.89
C GLY A 38 14.53 7.27 2.05
N VAL A 39 13.23 7.48 2.22
CA VAL A 39 12.20 6.81 1.44
C VAL A 39 11.17 7.82 0.94
N GLU A 40 10.50 7.49 -0.14
CA GLU A 40 9.34 8.26 -0.61
C GLU A 40 8.07 7.60 -0.10
N PHE A 41 7.14 8.42 0.36
CA PHE A 41 5.85 7.93 0.86
C PHE A 41 4.75 8.21 -0.16
N ILE A 42 3.97 7.18 -0.45
CA ILE A 42 2.84 7.25 -1.38
C ILE A 42 1.60 6.75 -0.65
N SER A 43 0.51 7.48 -0.75
CA SER A 43 -0.78 7.05 -0.23
C SER A 43 -1.73 6.80 -1.39
N MET A 44 -2.36 5.62 -1.41
CA MET A 44 -3.33 5.23 -2.44
C MET A 44 -4.64 4.86 -1.76
N ASN A 45 -5.72 5.47 -2.18
CA ASN A 45 -7.02 5.22 -1.58
C ASN A 45 -8.16 5.55 -2.54
N THR A 46 -9.28 4.91 -2.33
CA THR A 46 -10.55 5.24 -2.99
C THR A 46 -11.25 6.40 -2.31
N ASP A 47 -10.95 6.62 -1.03
CA ASP A 47 -11.55 7.69 -0.22
C ASP A 47 -10.75 8.98 -0.37
N GLN A 48 -11.37 9.96 -1.02
CA GLN A 48 -10.73 11.24 -1.30
C GLN A 48 -10.41 12.03 -0.03
N GLN A 49 -11.26 11.96 0.99
CA GLN A 49 -11.03 12.67 2.24
C GLN A 49 -9.81 12.11 2.98
N ALA A 50 -9.67 10.79 2.98
CA ALA A 50 -8.50 10.14 3.58
C ALA A 50 -7.21 10.56 2.88
N LEU A 51 -7.25 10.70 1.56
CA LEU A 51 -6.09 11.18 0.78
C LEU A 51 -5.73 12.61 1.14
N TYR A 52 -6.72 13.51 1.27
CA TYR A 52 -6.43 14.89 1.67
C TYR A 52 -5.78 14.98 3.04
N ALA A 53 -6.17 14.09 3.96
CA ALA A 53 -5.61 14.06 5.30
C ALA A 53 -4.26 13.34 5.37
N SER A 54 -3.84 12.67 4.32
CA SER A 54 -2.59 11.91 4.28
C SER A 54 -1.38 12.83 4.35
N LYS A 55 -0.35 12.39 5.07
CA LYS A 55 0.94 13.09 5.17
C LYS A 55 1.93 12.65 4.10
N ALA A 56 1.55 11.72 3.23
CA ALA A 56 2.40 11.28 2.13
C ALA A 56 2.63 12.42 1.14
N THR A 57 3.83 12.47 0.56
CA THR A 57 4.15 13.49 -0.43
C THR A 57 3.49 13.23 -1.78
N GLN A 58 3.20 11.97 -2.07
CA GLN A 58 2.52 11.58 -3.30
C GLN A 58 1.23 10.85 -2.95
N LYS A 59 0.17 11.17 -3.67
CA LYS A 59 -1.16 10.63 -3.42
C LYS A 59 -1.77 10.15 -4.73
N VAL A 60 -2.36 8.97 -4.71
CA VAL A 60 -3.03 8.39 -5.87
C VAL A 60 -4.46 8.06 -5.48
N GLN A 61 -5.42 8.69 -6.15
CA GLN A 61 -6.83 8.34 -5.97
C GLN A 61 -7.16 7.14 -6.85
N LEU A 62 -7.63 6.07 -6.22
CA LEU A 62 -8.02 4.85 -6.90
C LEU A 62 -9.50 4.90 -7.25
N GLY A 63 -9.83 4.53 -8.49
CA GLY A 63 -11.21 4.37 -8.89
C GLY A 63 -12.03 5.63 -8.83
N ALA A 64 -11.47 6.77 -9.26
CA ALA A 64 -12.18 8.06 -9.21
C ALA A 64 -13.53 8.00 -9.92
N LYS A 65 -13.62 7.30 -11.04
CA LYS A 65 -14.87 7.15 -11.79
C LYS A 65 -15.80 6.15 -11.13
N LEU A 66 -15.26 5.06 -10.62
CA LEU A 66 -16.07 3.99 -10.02
C LEU A 66 -16.68 4.40 -8.68
N THR A 67 -15.89 4.99 -7.78
CA THR A 67 -16.35 5.33 -6.43
C THR A 67 -16.71 6.79 -6.23
N LYS A 68 -16.26 7.66 -7.13
CA LYS A 68 -16.45 9.13 -7.03
C LYS A 68 -15.87 9.70 -5.74
N GLY A 69 -14.81 9.07 -5.22
CA GLY A 69 -14.15 9.52 -3.99
C GLY A 69 -14.80 9.07 -2.70
N ARG A 70 -15.80 8.22 -2.76
CA ARG A 70 -16.57 7.78 -1.57
C ARG A 70 -15.99 6.57 -0.86
N GLY A 71 -14.95 5.97 -1.40
CA GLY A 71 -14.38 4.76 -0.82
C GLY A 71 -15.01 3.47 -1.35
N ALA A 72 -14.49 2.34 -0.92
CA ALA A 72 -14.92 1.02 -1.37
C ALA A 72 -16.01 0.40 -0.48
N GLY A 73 -16.32 1.00 0.66
CA GLY A 73 -17.38 0.54 1.54
C GLY A 73 -17.21 -0.90 2.00
N ALA A 74 -16.07 -1.28 2.51
CA ALA A 74 -15.78 -2.63 3.01
C ALA A 74 -15.96 -3.74 1.95
N ASN A 75 -15.97 -3.39 0.66
CA ASN A 75 -16.12 -4.35 -0.43
C ASN A 75 -14.79 -4.50 -1.18
N PRO A 76 -14.08 -5.64 -1.01
CA PRO A 76 -12.79 -5.85 -1.69
C PRO A 76 -12.89 -5.85 -3.22
N GLU A 77 -14.00 -6.29 -3.78
CA GLU A 77 -14.20 -6.26 -5.23
C GLU A 77 -14.16 -4.83 -5.77
N ILE A 78 -14.79 -3.89 -5.06
CA ILE A 78 -14.75 -2.48 -5.45
C ILE A 78 -13.32 -1.94 -5.31
N GLY A 79 -12.60 -2.32 -4.25
CA GLY A 79 -11.20 -1.97 -4.08
C GLY A 79 -10.34 -2.47 -5.22
N GLN A 80 -10.51 -3.71 -5.62
CA GLN A 80 -9.78 -4.31 -6.73
C GLN A 80 -10.08 -3.60 -8.04
N ARG A 81 -11.35 -3.39 -8.36
CA ARG A 81 -11.77 -2.72 -9.59
C ARG A 81 -11.30 -1.27 -9.64
N SER A 82 -11.29 -0.61 -8.51
CA SER A 82 -10.78 0.76 -8.40
C SER A 82 -9.29 0.83 -8.72
N ALA A 83 -8.50 -0.11 -8.20
CA ALA A 83 -7.08 -0.19 -8.51
C ALA A 83 -6.86 -0.53 -9.98
N GLU A 84 -7.65 -1.43 -10.55
CA GLU A 84 -7.56 -1.76 -11.98
C GLU A 84 -7.87 -0.53 -12.85
N GLU A 85 -8.86 0.27 -12.48
CA GLU A 85 -9.17 1.52 -13.19
C GLU A 85 -7.97 2.48 -13.18
N SER A 86 -7.23 2.52 -12.08
CA SER A 86 -6.14 3.48 -11.85
C SER A 86 -4.75 2.87 -12.05
N ARG A 87 -4.67 1.78 -12.80
CA ARG A 87 -3.43 1.01 -12.96
C ARG A 87 -2.29 1.87 -13.53
N ASP A 88 -2.59 2.76 -14.45
CA ASP A 88 -1.59 3.65 -15.05
C ASP A 88 -1.04 4.66 -14.03
N GLU A 89 -1.90 5.20 -13.18
CA GLU A 89 -1.49 6.12 -12.12
C GLU A 89 -0.64 5.41 -11.05
N ILE A 90 -1.01 4.16 -10.74
CA ILE A 90 -0.22 3.33 -9.83
C ILE A 90 1.18 3.12 -10.40
N ALA A 91 1.26 2.75 -11.68
CA ALA A 91 2.54 2.51 -12.35
C ALA A 91 3.39 3.79 -12.38
N ALA A 92 2.78 4.94 -12.68
CA ALA A 92 3.48 6.21 -12.69
C ALA A 92 4.05 6.56 -11.31
N ALA A 93 3.31 6.29 -10.24
CA ALA A 93 3.74 6.56 -8.87
C ALA A 93 4.90 5.66 -8.45
N LEU A 94 4.91 4.41 -8.92
CA LEU A 94 5.95 3.42 -8.56
C LEU A 94 7.19 3.51 -9.42
N LYS A 95 7.10 4.16 -10.57
CA LYS A 95 8.20 4.22 -11.55
C LYS A 95 9.48 4.74 -10.90
N GLY A 96 10.59 4.07 -11.18
CA GLY A 96 11.90 4.47 -10.68
C GLY A 96 12.27 3.85 -9.34
N ALA A 97 11.34 3.18 -8.65
CA ALA A 97 11.65 2.50 -7.41
C ALA A 97 12.48 1.23 -7.67
N GLN A 98 13.46 0.99 -6.84
CA GLN A 98 14.18 -0.28 -6.81
C GLN A 98 13.50 -1.27 -5.85
N MET A 99 12.88 -0.74 -4.81
CA MET A 99 12.17 -1.51 -3.81
C MET A 99 10.90 -0.78 -3.39
N ALA A 100 9.83 -1.53 -3.20
CA ALA A 100 8.56 -0.99 -2.74
C ALA A 100 8.06 -1.81 -1.54
N PHE A 101 7.72 -1.11 -0.47
CA PHE A 101 6.99 -1.69 0.66
C PHE A 101 5.53 -1.31 0.47
N ILE A 102 4.66 -2.32 0.40
CA ILE A 102 3.23 -2.11 0.28
C ILE A 102 2.60 -2.47 1.61
N THR A 103 2.01 -1.48 2.28
CA THR A 103 1.36 -1.70 3.57
C THR A 103 -0.14 -1.48 3.44
N ALA A 104 -0.90 -2.37 4.05
CA ALA A 104 -2.37 -2.33 3.99
C ALA A 104 -2.96 -3.05 5.21
N GLY A 105 -4.13 -2.62 5.61
CA GLY A 105 -4.94 -3.34 6.59
C GLY A 105 -5.86 -4.31 5.86
N MET A 106 -5.69 -5.59 6.08
CA MET A 106 -6.56 -6.61 5.49
C MET A 106 -7.88 -6.71 6.26
N GLY A 107 -8.95 -7.00 5.55
CA GLY A 107 -10.29 -7.08 6.12
C GLY A 107 -11.21 -5.96 5.68
N GLY A 108 -10.67 -4.85 5.19
CA GLY A 108 -11.46 -3.77 4.61
C GLY A 108 -11.66 -3.95 3.10
N GLY A 109 -12.18 -2.92 2.46
CA GLY A 109 -12.44 -2.96 1.02
C GLY A 109 -11.23 -2.58 0.19
N THR A 110 -10.73 -1.36 0.37
CA THR A 110 -9.66 -0.83 -0.47
C THR A 110 -8.35 -1.59 -0.25
N GLY A 111 -7.91 -1.72 1.00
CA GLY A 111 -6.64 -2.40 1.29
C GLY A 111 -6.62 -3.84 0.79
N THR A 112 -7.67 -4.58 1.12
CA THR A 112 -7.76 -6.00 0.75
C THR A 112 -7.79 -6.21 -0.76
N GLY A 113 -8.59 -5.42 -1.47
CA GLY A 113 -8.79 -5.59 -2.90
C GLY A 113 -7.71 -4.93 -3.75
N ALA A 114 -7.25 -3.75 -3.35
CA ALA A 114 -6.31 -2.97 -4.15
C ALA A 114 -4.84 -3.36 -3.95
N ALA A 115 -4.45 -3.77 -2.75
CA ALA A 115 -3.05 -4.10 -2.46
C ALA A 115 -2.48 -5.16 -3.42
N PRO A 116 -3.19 -6.26 -3.73
CA PRO A 116 -2.69 -7.22 -4.72
C PRO A 116 -2.46 -6.61 -6.09
N VAL A 117 -3.31 -5.70 -6.53
CA VAL A 117 -3.15 -5.02 -7.83
C VAL A 117 -1.92 -4.12 -7.81
N VAL A 118 -1.72 -3.37 -6.74
CA VAL A 118 -0.52 -2.51 -6.57
C VAL A 118 0.74 -3.37 -6.61
N ALA A 119 0.74 -4.50 -5.92
CA ALA A 119 1.86 -5.43 -5.92
C ALA A 119 2.14 -5.99 -7.31
N GLU A 120 1.10 -6.35 -8.05
CA GLU A 120 1.22 -6.84 -9.41
C GLU A 120 1.87 -5.80 -10.33
N VAL A 121 1.43 -4.54 -10.23
CA VAL A 121 2.02 -3.44 -11.01
C VAL A 121 3.49 -3.27 -10.66
N ALA A 122 3.84 -3.29 -9.38
CA ALA A 122 5.24 -3.18 -8.94
C ALA A 122 6.08 -4.31 -9.53
N LYS A 123 5.58 -5.52 -9.51
CA LYS A 123 6.29 -6.69 -10.05
C LYS A 123 6.48 -6.59 -11.55
N GLU A 124 5.46 -6.12 -12.28
CA GLU A 124 5.57 -5.89 -13.73
C GLU A 124 6.65 -4.86 -14.07
N LEU A 125 6.88 -3.90 -13.19
CA LEU A 125 7.92 -2.88 -13.36
C LEU A 125 9.31 -3.37 -12.93
N GLY A 126 9.43 -4.61 -12.49
CA GLY A 126 10.70 -5.16 -12.04
C GLY A 126 11.14 -4.67 -10.67
N ILE A 127 10.22 -4.19 -9.85
CA ILE A 127 10.51 -3.64 -8.52
C ILE A 127 10.48 -4.78 -7.49
N LEU A 128 11.50 -4.82 -6.62
CA LEU A 128 11.49 -5.74 -5.49
C LEU A 128 10.38 -5.32 -4.53
N THR A 129 9.40 -6.20 -4.31
CA THR A 129 8.17 -5.86 -3.62
C THR A 129 8.03 -6.63 -2.31
N VAL A 130 7.84 -5.90 -1.21
CA VAL A 130 7.62 -6.47 0.12
C VAL A 130 6.26 -6.00 0.61
N GLY A 131 5.41 -6.94 0.98
CA GLY A 131 4.12 -6.63 1.58
C GLY A 131 4.20 -6.67 3.10
N ILE A 132 3.64 -5.67 3.75
CA ILE A 132 3.52 -5.63 5.21
C ILE A 132 2.06 -5.31 5.52
N VAL A 133 1.32 -6.32 5.95
CA VAL A 133 -0.12 -6.18 6.13
C VAL A 133 -0.54 -6.59 7.54
N THR A 134 -1.66 -6.03 7.99
CA THR A 134 -2.24 -6.40 9.27
C THR A 134 -3.48 -7.25 9.08
N LYS A 135 -3.73 -8.17 10.02
CA LYS A 135 -4.98 -8.91 10.11
C LYS A 135 -5.90 -8.21 11.11
N PRO A 136 -7.22 -8.26 10.89
CA PRO A 136 -8.16 -7.67 11.85
C PRO A 136 -8.12 -8.41 13.19
N PHE A 137 -8.59 -7.74 14.25
CA PHE A 137 -8.78 -8.37 15.54
C PHE A 137 -9.82 -9.49 15.44
N ALA A 138 -9.65 -10.53 16.24
CA ALA A 138 -10.59 -11.66 16.26
C ALA A 138 -12.02 -11.21 16.62
N PHE A 139 -12.14 -10.19 17.48
CA PHE A 139 -13.47 -9.66 17.88
C PHE A 139 -14.18 -8.91 16.74
N GLU A 140 -13.50 -8.54 15.67
CA GLU A 140 -14.12 -7.89 14.52
C GLU A 140 -14.98 -8.83 13.69
N GLY A 141 -14.87 -10.14 13.93
CA GLY A 141 -15.75 -11.14 13.35
C GLY A 141 -15.13 -11.98 12.26
N LYS A 142 -15.74 -13.13 12.02
CA LYS A 142 -15.25 -14.10 11.05
C LYS A 142 -15.28 -13.56 9.62
N ARG A 143 -16.25 -12.69 9.29
CA ARG A 143 -16.37 -12.13 7.94
C ARG A 143 -15.12 -11.31 7.58
N LYS A 144 -14.67 -10.44 8.48
CA LYS A 144 -13.47 -9.64 8.23
C LYS A 144 -12.22 -10.51 8.17
N LEU A 145 -12.13 -11.54 9.01
CA LEU A 145 -11.02 -12.47 8.98
C LEU A 145 -10.96 -13.23 7.66
N ASN A 146 -12.11 -13.69 7.15
CA ASN A 146 -12.18 -14.39 5.87
C ASN A 146 -11.79 -13.47 4.71
N ILE A 147 -12.27 -12.24 4.72
CA ILE A 147 -11.91 -11.24 3.70
C ILE A 147 -10.40 -10.97 3.76
N ALA A 148 -9.84 -10.85 4.95
CA ALA A 148 -8.41 -10.64 5.15
C ALA A 148 -7.59 -11.79 4.57
N GLU A 149 -8.01 -13.03 4.80
CA GLU A 149 -7.33 -14.21 4.27
C GLU A 149 -7.30 -14.22 2.74
N ILE A 150 -8.41 -13.84 2.10
CA ILE A 150 -8.49 -13.73 0.64
C ILE A 150 -7.48 -12.69 0.13
N GLY A 151 -7.39 -11.54 0.78
CA GLY A 151 -6.42 -10.50 0.41
C GLY A 151 -4.99 -10.95 0.59
N ILE A 152 -4.70 -11.65 1.67
CA ILE A 152 -3.36 -12.19 1.96
C ILE A 152 -2.96 -13.22 0.90
N GLU A 153 -3.87 -14.13 0.56
CA GLU A 153 -3.62 -15.12 -0.50
C GLU A 153 -3.34 -14.44 -1.85
N GLY A 154 -4.08 -13.38 -2.15
CA GLY A 154 -3.87 -12.60 -3.37
C GLY A 154 -2.51 -11.92 -3.40
N LEU A 155 -1.96 -11.54 -2.25
CA LEU A 155 -0.63 -10.92 -2.17
C LEU A 155 0.50 -11.93 -2.26
N LEU A 156 0.32 -13.14 -1.72
CA LEU A 156 1.41 -14.13 -1.64
C LEU A 156 2.08 -14.39 -2.99
N ASP A 157 1.30 -14.46 -4.06
CA ASP A 157 1.83 -14.73 -5.39
C ASP A 157 2.39 -13.49 -6.09
N ARG A 158 2.18 -12.32 -5.51
CA ARG A 158 2.50 -11.04 -6.16
C ARG A 158 3.60 -10.25 -5.46
N VAL A 159 4.09 -10.73 -4.33
CA VAL A 159 5.17 -10.08 -3.59
C VAL A 159 6.36 -11.03 -3.46
N ASP A 160 7.54 -10.44 -3.29
CA ASP A 160 8.77 -11.22 -3.06
C ASP A 160 8.86 -11.69 -1.61
N SER A 161 8.27 -10.93 -0.68
CA SER A 161 8.21 -11.27 0.73
C SER A 161 6.95 -10.67 1.33
N LEU A 162 6.30 -11.41 2.21
CA LEU A 162 5.07 -10.94 2.88
C LEU A 162 5.22 -11.09 4.40
N ILE A 163 4.98 -9.99 5.11
CA ILE A 163 4.94 -9.96 6.57
C ILE A 163 3.50 -9.69 6.98
N VAL A 164 2.93 -10.60 7.76
CA VAL A 164 1.56 -10.47 8.26
C VAL A 164 1.62 -10.22 9.76
N ILE A 165 1.05 -9.09 10.19
CA ILE A 165 1.05 -8.66 11.59
C ILE A 165 -0.39 -8.73 12.12
N PRO A 166 -0.69 -9.63 13.07
CA PRO A 166 -2.02 -9.62 13.71
C PRO A 166 -2.21 -8.33 14.52
N ASN A 167 -3.39 -7.70 14.42
CA ASN A 167 -3.66 -6.46 15.16
C ASN A 167 -3.54 -6.64 16.67
N GLU A 168 -3.81 -7.81 17.21
CA GLU A 168 -3.64 -8.11 18.64
C GLU A 168 -2.22 -7.83 19.12
N ARG A 169 -1.22 -7.96 18.24
CA ARG A 169 0.18 -7.70 18.58
C ARG A 169 0.56 -6.23 18.58
N LEU A 170 -0.29 -5.39 17.99
CA LEU A 170 -0.08 -3.95 17.97
C LEU A 170 -0.71 -3.25 19.17
N LYS A 171 -1.42 -3.99 19.99
CA LYS A 171 -2.08 -3.48 21.19
C LYS A 171 -1.07 -3.43 22.32
N LEU A 172 -0.64 -2.26 22.64
CA LEU A 172 0.28 -2.01 23.76
C LEU A 172 -0.45 -1.53 24.99
#